data_f409dbaf63669de5ec808e6b04eb6071
#
_entry.id   f409dbaf63669de5ec808e6b04eb6071
#
_cell.length_a   1.000
_cell.length_b   1.000
_cell.length_c   1.000
_cell.angle_alpha   90.00
_cell.angle_beta   90.00
_cell.angle_gamma   90.00
#
_symmetry.space_group_name_H-M   'P 1'
#
loop_
_entity.id
_entity.type
_entity.pdbx_description
1 polymer ?
#
loop_
_entity_poly.entity_id
_entity_poly.type
_entity_poly.pdbx_seq_one_letter_code
_entity_poly.pdbx_strand_id
1 'polypeptide(L)'
;MFFRFIVLSLGLLSTSYAFSAPQVLKEIPASLLGDASRQKVFVLAGDADEVSNRLLIAPEQARDEDILLDTSKALPLIKSQYSSALQGVFSVHVLKGRPGVMTVIDPQAEEAVVKQPFVEAGDYIALVTSEEDNAVYNFNLLFAFNRGSKQFELKALLEVANNDSCDRSLVSVVELPVQTLGPITLASFDGREALQKLRVARTGSIEGVRKKLMTVNSADLLDMALAAYRQGDDSSFKDTMSYALMGGGSHDTCPPDSYIAAKYYYPQRPGWSNDLGFLLGEAGYYAESIELLNAVIAHNPERTVAYLNLADSYWAMNDKERAVPAYKQYASRMSEAGKASKIPARVVERSAVAPEA
;
A
#
# COMPACT_ATOMS: atom_id res chain seq x y z
N MET A 1 -17.38 4.45 35.24
CA MET A 1 -17.80 3.69 36.46
C MET A 1 -17.82 2.18 36.23
N PHE A 2 -17.29 1.69 35.10
CA PHE A 2 -17.32 0.27 34.68
C PHE A 2 -15.97 -0.47 34.76
N PHE A 3 -14.91 0.22 35.12
CA PHE A 3 -13.56 -0.38 35.29
C PHE A 3 -13.38 -1.27 36.52
N ARG A 4 -14.40 -1.37 37.36
CA ARG A 4 -14.31 -2.14 38.65
C ARG A 4 -14.68 -3.61 38.50
N PHE A 5 -15.21 -4.07 37.36
CA PHE A 5 -15.75 -5.45 37.27
C PHE A 5 -14.79 -6.49 36.67
N ILE A 6 -13.80 -6.08 35.86
CA ILE A 6 -12.79 -7.04 35.35
C ILE A 6 -11.80 -7.49 36.47
N VAL A 7 -11.74 -6.76 37.57
CA VAL A 7 -10.79 -7.02 38.69
C VAL A 7 -11.38 -7.88 39.80
N LEU A 8 -12.68 -8.17 39.78
CA LEU A 8 -13.37 -8.74 40.95
C LEU A 8 -13.70 -10.23 40.90
N SER A 9 -13.54 -10.93 39.77
CA SER A 9 -13.78 -12.38 39.71
C SER A 9 -12.54 -13.27 39.98
N LEU A 10 -11.35 -12.69 40.16
CA LEU A 10 -10.13 -13.44 40.56
C LEU A 10 -9.88 -13.51 42.08
N GLY A 11 -10.83 -13.13 42.88
CA GLY A 11 -10.68 -12.94 44.31
C GLY A 11 -11.38 -13.94 45.21
N LEU A 12 -11.18 -15.26 45.05
CA LEU A 12 -11.54 -16.26 46.03
C LEU A 12 -10.58 -17.47 46.00
N LEU A 13 -9.31 -17.22 46.32
CA LEU A 13 -8.43 -18.19 46.96
C LEU A 13 -7.36 -17.39 47.74
N SER A 14 -7.47 -17.47 49.03
CA SER A 14 -6.67 -16.76 50.03
C SER A 14 -5.22 -17.21 50.01
N THR A 15 -4.37 -16.49 49.29
CA THR A 15 -2.97 -16.24 49.62
C THR A 15 -2.61 -14.88 49.06
N SER A 16 -2.14 -13.98 49.92
CA SER A 16 -1.89 -12.56 49.67
C SER A 16 -0.73 -12.32 48.70
N TYR A 17 -0.97 -12.53 47.42
CA TYR A 17 -0.23 -11.88 46.34
C TYR A 17 -1.15 -10.78 45.81
N ALA A 18 -0.80 -9.54 46.06
CA ALA A 18 -1.43 -8.39 45.43
C ALA A 18 -1.03 -8.41 43.95
N PHE A 19 -1.75 -9.16 43.11
CA PHE A 19 -1.68 -8.99 41.66
C PHE A 19 -2.23 -7.60 41.37
N SER A 20 -1.35 -6.67 41.03
CA SER A 20 -1.80 -5.41 40.42
C SER A 20 -2.51 -5.74 39.13
N ALA A 21 -3.69 -5.13 38.90
CA ALA A 21 -4.37 -5.28 37.60
C ALA A 21 -3.40 -4.87 36.48
N PRO A 22 -3.36 -5.61 35.33
CA PRO A 22 -2.47 -5.29 34.25
C PRO A 22 -2.71 -3.86 33.76
N GLN A 23 -1.63 -3.11 33.56
CA GLN A 23 -1.70 -1.73 33.11
C GLN A 23 -2.22 -1.71 31.66
N VAL A 24 -3.30 -0.96 31.43
CA VAL A 24 -3.80 -0.71 30.06
C VAL A 24 -2.91 0.35 29.42
N LEU A 25 -2.21 -0.04 28.36
CA LEU A 25 -1.36 0.85 27.56
C LEU A 25 -2.17 1.55 26.46
N LYS A 26 -3.13 0.82 25.84
CA LYS A 26 -3.98 1.35 24.78
C LYS A 26 -5.35 0.68 24.83
N GLU A 27 -6.41 1.45 24.56
CA GLU A 27 -7.78 0.97 24.35
C GLU A 27 -8.32 1.58 23.06
N ILE A 28 -8.84 0.75 22.15
CA ILE A 28 -9.34 1.18 20.84
C ILE A 28 -10.76 0.60 20.67
N PRO A 29 -11.79 1.45 20.46
CA PRO A 29 -13.11 0.98 20.09
C PRO A 29 -13.13 0.44 18.64
N ALA A 30 -13.88 -0.63 18.41
CA ALA A 30 -13.92 -1.31 17.12
C ALA A 30 -15.27 -1.95 16.82
N SER A 31 -15.54 -2.23 15.54
CA SER A 31 -16.68 -3.01 15.04
C SER A 31 -16.19 -4.18 14.20
N LEU A 32 -15.52 -5.12 14.85
CA LEU A 32 -14.72 -6.17 14.19
C LEU A 32 -15.56 -7.35 13.67
N LEU A 33 -16.74 -7.58 14.24
CA LEU A 33 -17.55 -8.78 13.91
C LEU A 33 -18.44 -8.55 12.68
N GLY A 34 -18.46 -7.32 12.15
CA GLY A 34 -19.28 -6.96 10.98
C GLY A 34 -20.79 -7.00 11.24
N ASP A 35 -21.18 -6.87 12.50
CA ASP A 35 -22.56 -6.69 12.97
C ASP A 35 -22.67 -5.38 13.77
N ALA A 36 -23.81 -5.13 14.38
CA ALA A 36 -24.02 -3.93 15.20
C ALA A 36 -23.30 -3.97 16.57
N SER A 37 -22.63 -5.10 16.89
CA SER A 37 -21.91 -5.23 18.15
C SER A 37 -20.63 -4.41 18.15
N ARG A 38 -20.30 -3.85 19.31
CA ARG A 38 -19.07 -3.10 19.53
C ARG A 38 -18.10 -3.91 20.34
N GLN A 39 -16.84 -3.84 19.95
CA GLN A 39 -15.73 -4.48 20.62
C GLN A 39 -14.73 -3.42 21.08
N LYS A 40 -13.85 -3.82 21.99
CA LYS A 40 -12.67 -3.05 22.41
C LYS A 40 -11.43 -3.90 22.22
N VAL A 41 -10.42 -3.27 21.67
CA VAL A 41 -9.08 -3.83 21.54
C VAL A 41 -8.20 -3.20 22.60
N PHE A 42 -7.61 -4.00 23.46
CA PHE A 42 -6.74 -3.56 24.53
C PHE A 42 -5.30 -4.03 24.26
N VAL A 43 -4.37 -3.13 24.45
CA VAL A 43 -2.96 -3.46 24.63
C VAL A 43 -2.65 -3.31 26.12
N LEU A 44 -2.28 -4.40 26.76
CA LEU A 44 -1.95 -4.45 28.17
C LEU A 44 -0.44 -4.61 28.31
N ALA A 45 0.13 -3.98 29.34
CA ALA A 45 1.52 -4.26 29.70
C ALA A 45 1.67 -5.74 30.06
N GLY A 46 2.76 -6.35 29.61
CA GLY A 46 3.16 -7.67 30.10
C GLY A 46 3.52 -7.64 31.57
N ASP A 47 3.50 -8.80 32.20
CA ASP A 47 4.02 -8.95 33.55
C ASP A 47 5.51 -8.62 33.60
N ALA A 48 6.03 -8.29 34.78
CA ALA A 48 7.39 -7.78 34.96
C ALA A 48 8.51 -8.68 34.36
N ASP A 49 8.23 -9.96 34.20
CA ASP A 49 9.12 -10.97 33.61
C ASP A 49 8.82 -11.26 32.14
N GLU A 50 7.75 -10.68 31.57
CA GLU A 50 7.36 -10.91 30.19
C GLU A 50 8.05 -9.92 29.23
N VAL A 51 8.61 -10.45 28.17
CA VAL A 51 9.23 -9.68 27.08
C VAL A 51 8.22 -9.41 25.94
N SER A 52 6.95 -9.26 26.27
CA SER A 52 5.86 -8.96 25.34
C SER A 52 4.69 -8.29 26.05
N ASN A 53 4.01 -7.41 25.31
CA ASN A 53 2.70 -6.89 25.69
C ASN A 53 1.61 -7.89 25.33
N ARG A 54 0.46 -7.81 26.01
CA ARG A 54 -0.68 -8.67 25.80
C ARG A 54 -1.73 -7.97 24.94
N LEU A 55 -2.27 -8.66 23.96
CA LEU A 55 -3.36 -8.18 23.12
C LEU A 55 -4.65 -8.88 23.53
N LEU A 56 -5.65 -8.09 23.92
CA LEU A 56 -6.95 -8.57 24.35
C LEU A 56 -8.04 -7.95 23.47
N ILE A 57 -9.01 -8.76 23.03
CA ILE A 57 -10.20 -8.29 22.31
C ILE A 57 -11.42 -8.82 23.01
N ALA A 58 -12.32 -7.91 23.38
CA ALA A 58 -13.54 -8.25 24.08
C ALA A 58 -14.73 -7.41 23.60
N PRO A 59 -15.98 -7.89 23.73
CA PRO A 59 -17.15 -7.04 23.55
C PRO A 59 -17.13 -5.83 24.48
N GLU A 60 -17.73 -4.71 24.05
CA GLU A 60 -17.77 -3.47 24.85
C GLU A 60 -18.42 -3.68 26.23
N GLN A 61 -19.36 -4.62 26.34
CA GLN A 61 -20.07 -5.00 27.56
C GLN A 61 -19.80 -6.47 27.91
N ALA A 62 -18.52 -6.86 27.95
CA ALA A 62 -18.13 -8.25 28.13
C ALA A 62 -18.24 -8.71 29.60
N ARG A 63 -18.60 -9.98 29.75
CA ARG A 63 -18.19 -10.83 30.87
C ARG A 63 -16.89 -11.54 30.54
N ASP A 64 -16.16 -12.04 31.51
CA ASP A 64 -14.88 -12.72 31.29
C ASP A 64 -14.95 -13.91 30.29
N GLU A 65 -16.11 -14.55 30.21
CA GLU A 65 -16.41 -15.66 29.27
C GLU A 65 -16.62 -15.23 27.82
N ASP A 66 -16.73 -13.91 27.55
CA ASP A 66 -17.02 -13.37 26.22
C ASP A 66 -15.75 -12.89 25.50
N ILE A 67 -14.55 -13.17 26.02
CA ILE A 67 -13.29 -12.76 25.42
C ILE A 67 -13.10 -13.41 24.07
N LEU A 68 -12.92 -12.59 23.02
CA LEU A 68 -12.74 -13.03 21.63
C LEU A 68 -11.30 -13.42 21.30
N LEU A 69 -10.35 -12.76 21.94
CA LEU A 69 -8.92 -13.01 21.79
C LEU A 69 -8.17 -12.59 23.05
N ASP A 70 -7.20 -13.38 23.43
CA ASP A 70 -6.22 -13.09 24.45
C ASP A 70 -4.90 -13.74 24.10
N THR A 71 -3.87 -12.94 23.82
CA THR A 71 -2.55 -13.44 23.42
C THR A 71 -1.42 -12.54 23.88
N SER A 72 -0.34 -13.15 24.36
CA SER A 72 0.90 -12.46 24.75
C SER A 72 2.00 -12.58 23.68
N LYS A 73 1.82 -13.41 22.64
CA LYS A 73 2.84 -13.64 21.61
C LYS A 73 2.83 -12.61 20.49
N ALA A 74 1.71 -11.93 20.28
CA ALA A 74 1.53 -11.05 19.13
C ALA A 74 2.36 -9.76 19.21
N LEU A 75 2.65 -9.28 20.42
CA LEU A 75 3.26 -7.97 20.66
C LEU A 75 4.59 -8.07 21.42
N PRO A 76 5.64 -8.70 20.81
CA PRO A 76 6.93 -8.84 21.48
C PRO A 76 7.58 -7.49 21.73
N LEU A 77 8.33 -7.43 22.82
CA LEU A 77 9.24 -6.34 23.14
C LEU A 77 10.67 -6.75 22.80
N ILE A 78 11.40 -5.86 22.19
CA ILE A 78 12.81 -6.03 21.88
C ILE A 78 13.63 -4.95 22.57
N LYS A 79 14.89 -5.25 22.83
CA LYS A 79 15.81 -4.25 23.34
C LYS A 79 16.20 -3.31 22.21
N SER A 80 15.97 -2.02 22.41
CA SER A 80 16.43 -1.00 21.47
C SER A 80 17.97 -1.02 21.41
N GLN A 81 18.51 -0.77 20.22
CA GLN A 81 19.97 -0.57 20.10
C GLN A 81 20.42 0.81 20.59
N TYR A 82 19.48 1.77 20.71
CA TYR A 82 19.75 3.14 21.14
C TYR A 82 19.35 3.38 22.61
N SER A 83 18.65 2.45 23.25
CA SER A 83 18.12 2.61 24.60
C SER A 83 18.19 1.30 25.37
N SER A 84 18.34 1.36 26.67
CA SER A 84 18.19 0.19 27.55
C SER A 84 16.74 -0.24 27.73
N ALA A 85 15.77 0.57 27.27
CA ALA A 85 14.36 0.27 27.36
C ALA A 85 13.93 -0.79 26.34
N LEU A 86 12.97 -1.62 26.73
CA LEU A 86 12.29 -2.53 25.81
C LEU A 86 11.26 -1.75 24.99
N GLN A 87 11.21 -2.02 23.69
CA GLN A 87 10.28 -1.39 22.78
C GLN A 87 9.39 -2.41 22.07
N GLY A 88 8.15 -2.00 21.79
CA GLY A 88 7.22 -2.82 21.02
C GLY A 88 7.64 -2.93 19.55
N VAL A 89 7.68 -4.15 19.03
CA VAL A 89 7.94 -4.42 17.61
C VAL A 89 6.74 -4.07 16.74
N PHE A 90 5.54 -4.23 17.29
CA PHE A 90 4.30 -3.93 16.60
C PHE A 90 3.48 -2.92 17.39
N SER A 91 2.98 -1.91 16.67
CA SER A 91 1.87 -1.08 17.15
C SER A 91 0.54 -1.68 16.70
N VAL A 92 -0.51 -1.45 17.50
CA VAL A 92 -1.87 -1.98 17.23
C VAL A 92 -2.77 -0.84 16.79
N HIS A 93 -3.44 -1.04 15.67
CA HIS A 93 -4.43 -0.09 15.11
C HIS A 93 -5.72 -0.85 14.76
N VAL A 94 -6.82 -0.11 14.74
CA VAL A 94 -8.08 -0.57 14.15
C VAL A 94 -8.35 0.30 12.94
N LEU A 95 -8.27 -0.31 11.76
CA LEU A 95 -8.40 0.39 10.47
C LEU A 95 -9.75 0.08 9.84
N LYS A 96 -10.36 1.07 9.22
CA LYS A 96 -11.66 0.95 8.57
C LYS A 96 -11.51 0.52 7.11
N GLY A 97 -12.07 -0.64 6.78
CA GLY A 97 -12.26 -1.06 5.40
C GLY A 97 -13.59 -0.57 4.86
N ARG A 98 -13.56 0.01 3.66
CA ARG A 98 -14.74 0.33 2.86
C ARG A 98 -14.67 -0.49 1.57
N PRO A 99 -15.79 -0.80 0.91
CA PRO A 99 -15.73 -1.51 -0.36
C PRO A 99 -14.78 -0.82 -1.35
N GLY A 100 -13.77 -1.53 -1.81
CA GLY A 100 -12.77 -1.03 -2.74
C GLY A 100 -11.69 -0.11 -2.15
N VAL A 101 -11.69 0.12 -0.82
CA VAL A 101 -10.75 1.04 -0.16
C VAL A 101 -10.27 0.44 1.16
N MET A 102 -8.97 0.45 1.37
CA MET A 102 -8.32 0.00 2.61
C MET A 102 -7.49 1.15 3.19
N THR A 103 -7.52 1.32 4.50
CA THR A 103 -6.59 2.20 5.20
C THR A 103 -5.34 1.41 5.59
N VAL A 104 -4.18 2.05 5.51
CA VAL A 104 -2.88 1.54 5.97
C VAL A 104 -2.21 2.59 6.84
N ILE A 105 -1.24 2.18 7.63
CA ILE A 105 -0.39 3.09 8.42
C ILE A 105 0.95 3.21 7.70
N ASP A 106 1.38 4.42 7.45
CA ASP A 106 2.67 4.71 6.84
C ASP A 106 3.82 4.70 7.87
N PRO A 107 5.09 4.79 7.43
CA PRO A 107 6.22 4.82 8.36
C PRO A 107 6.25 6.01 9.34
N GLN A 108 5.57 7.12 9.04
CA GLN A 108 5.40 8.26 9.93
C GLN A 108 4.23 8.09 10.91
N ALA A 109 3.60 6.91 10.94
CA ALA A 109 2.42 6.57 11.73
C ALA A 109 1.15 7.33 11.32
N GLU A 110 1.08 7.83 10.09
CA GLU A 110 -0.10 8.46 9.51
C GLU A 110 -0.98 7.46 8.75
N GLU A 111 -2.28 7.75 8.68
CA GLU A 111 -3.21 6.94 7.90
C GLU A 111 -3.13 7.31 6.41
N ALA A 112 -2.84 6.34 5.58
CA ALA A 112 -2.93 6.45 4.13
C ALA A 112 -4.04 5.55 3.59
N VAL A 113 -4.70 5.97 2.52
CA VAL A 113 -5.82 5.23 1.92
C VAL A 113 -5.37 4.59 0.62
N VAL A 114 -5.67 3.31 0.46
CA VAL A 114 -5.28 2.50 -0.70
C VAL A 114 -6.52 1.99 -1.41
N LYS A 115 -6.59 2.15 -2.73
CA LYS A 115 -7.64 1.54 -3.54
C LYS A 115 -7.36 0.06 -3.71
N GLN A 116 -8.23 -0.77 -3.15
CA GLN A 116 -8.17 -2.23 -3.25
C GLN A 116 -9.56 -2.78 -3.55
N PRO A 117 -9.79 -3.30 -4.77
CA PRO A 117 -11.12 -3.67 -5.24
C PRO A 117 -11.78 -4.82 -4.46
N PHE A 118 -11.01 -5.60 -3.71
CA PHE A 118 -11.49 -6.79 -3.00
C PHE A 118 -11.62 -6.59 -1.48
N VAL A 119 -11.49 -5.36 -0.98
CA VAL A 119 -11.69 -5.08 0.44
C VAL A 119 -13.17 -5.10 0.77
N GLU A 120 -13.54 -5.93 1.72
CA GLU A 120 -14.88 -5.95 2.30
C GLU A 120 -15.03 -4.80 3.31
N ALA A 121 -16.29 -4.37 3.51
CA ALA A 121 -16.59 -3.39 4.55
C ALA A 121 -16.39 -4.01 5.93
N GLY A 122 -15.75 -3.29 6.83
CA GLY A 122 -15.54 -3.72 8.21
C GLY A 122 -14.26 -3.15 8.81
N ASP A 123 -14.10 -3.33 10.10
CA ASP A 123 -12.89 -2.93 10.79
C ASP A 123 -11.87 -4.08 10.76
N TYR A 124 -10.61 -3.73 10.57
CA TYR A 124 -9.47 -4.64 10.57
C TYR A 124 -8.58 -4.34 11.76
N ILE A 125 -8.03 -5.38 12.40
CA ILE A 125 -6.92 -5.20 13.33
C ILE A 125 -5.65 -5.16 12.49
N ALA A 126 -4.91 -4.07 12.60
CA ALA A 126 -3.61 -3.93 11.96
C ALA A 126 -2.51 -4.04 13.03
N LEU A 127 -1.60 -4.98 12.82
CA LEU A 127 -0.31 -5.00 13.50
C LEU A 127 0.70 -4.35 12.55
N VAL A 128 1.27 -3.23 12.99
CA VAL A 128 2.19 -2.43 12.18
C VAL A 128 3.57 -2.48 12.81
N THR A 129 4.59 -2.83 12.02
CA THR A 129 5.97 -2.86 12.53
C THR A 129 6.43 -1.45 12.89
N SER A 130 7.08 -1.32 14.04
CA SER A 130 7.64 -0.07 14.54
C SER A 130 9.13 -0.28 14.80
N GLU A 131 9.92 -0.46 13.72
CA GLU A 131 11.37 -0.57 13.85
C GLU A 131 11.98 0.83 13.93
N GLU A 132 12.74 1.12 14.99
CA GLU A 132 13.37 2.42 15.27
C GLU A 132 14.26 2.94 14.13
N ASP A 133 14.82 2.04 13.34
CA ASP A 133 15.82 2.38 12.33
C ASP A 133 15.23 2.62 10.95
N ASN A 134 13.92 2.55 10.79
CA ASN A 134 13.34 2.51 9.47
C ASN A 134 12.16 3.46 9.31
N ALA A 135 12.48 4.76 9.18
CA ALA A 135 11.50 5.78 8.79
C ALA A 135 11.04 5.66 7.33
N VAL A 136 11.57 4.70 6.57
CA VAL A 136 11.35 4.57 5.12
C VAL A 136 10.25 3.58 4.80
N TYR A 137 10.08 2.52 5.58
CA TYR A 137 9.03 1.52 5.36
C TYR A 137 8.59 0.87 6.66
N ASN A 138 7.36 0.31 6.63
CA ASN A 138 6.85 -0.59 7.66
C ASN A 138 6.05 -1.73 7.02
N PHE A 139 5.66 -2.72 7.81
CA PHE A 139 4.71 -3.75 7.39
C PHE A 139 3.40 -3.57 8.13
N ASN A 140 2.30 -3.62 7.38
CA ASN A 140 0.94 -3.65 7.90
C ASN A 140 0.39 -5.07 7.73
N LEU A 141 0.09 -5.74 8.84
CA LEU A 141 -0.52 -7.06 8.87
C LEU A 141 -1.99 -6.89 9.24
N LEU A 142 -2.89 -7.11 8.29
CA LEU A 142 -4.31 -6.84 8.45
C LEU A 142 -5.07 -8.13 8.76
N PHE A 143 -5.68 -8.18 9.93
CA PHE A 143 -6.48 -9.30 10.39
C PHE A 143 -7.96 -8.92 10.39
N ALA A 144 -8.80 -9.77 9.80
CA ALA A 144 -10.25 -9.65 9.86
C ALA A 144 -10.88 -10.85 10.56
N PHE A 145 -12.02 -10.63 11.19
CA PHE A 145 -12.77 -11.70 11.83
C PHE A 145 -13.47 -12.57 10.77
N ASN A 146 -13.17 -13.85 10.79
CA ASN A 146 -13.85 -14.86 9.97
C ASN A 146 -15.00 -15.48 10.78
N ARG A 147 -16.23 -15.27 10.35
CA ARG A 147 -17.43 -15.77 11.02
C ARG A 147 -17.53 -17.30 11.00
N GLY A 148 -16.97 -17.95 9.98
CA GLY A 148 -16.99 -19.42 9.85
C GLY A 148 -16.07 -20.11 10.86
N SER A 149 -14.82 -19.65 10.95
CA SER A 149 -13.82 -20.17 11.89
C SER A 149 -13.91 -19.53 13.28
N LYS A 150 -14.62 -18.41 13.43
CA LYS A 150 -14.69 -17.56 14.62
C LYS A 150 -13.30 -17.06 15.08
N GLN A 151 -12.41 -16.79 14.14
CA GLN A 151 -11.04 -16.35 14.40
C GLN A 151 -10.70 -15.11 13.60
N PHE A 152 -9.73 -14.34 14.09
CA PHE A 152 -9.12 -13.24 13.33
C PHE A 152 -8.03 -13.82 12.42
N GLU A 153 -8.26 -13.79 11.12
CA GLU A 153 -7.36 -14.35 10.10
C GLU A 153 -6.60 -13.24 9.38
N LEU A 154 -5.33 -13.51 9.05
CA LEU A 154 -4.54 -12.60 8.23
C LEU A 154 -5.14 -12.52 6.82
N LYS A 155 -5.57 -11.35 6.41
CA LYS A 155 -6.19 -11.08 5.09
C LYS A 155 -5.27 -10.37 4.13
N ALA A 156 -4.39 -9.50 4.65
CA ALA A 156 -3.43 -8.79 3.82
C ALA A 156 -2.12 -8.59 4.58
N LEU A 157 -1.03 -8.67 3.85
CA LEU A 157 0.31 -8.37 4.28
C LEU A 157 0.87 -7.30 3.34
N LEU A 158 1.08 -6.10 3.86
CA LEU A 158 1.45 -4.94 3.06
C LEU A 158 2.79 -4.38 3.53
N GLU A 159 3.70 -4.18 2.60
CA GLU A 159 4.86 -3.31 2.79
C GLU A 159 4.45 -1.90 2.39
N VAL A 160 4.54 -0.97 3.33
CA VAL A 160 4.21 0.44 3.13
C VAL A 160 5.49 1.23 3.26
N ALA A 161 5.81 2.02 2.24
CA ALA A 161 7.02 2.80 2.21
C ALA A 161 6.72 4.26 1.84
N ASN A 162 7.35 5.18 2.56
CA ASN A 162 7.44 6.57 2.16
C ASN A 162 8.71 6.77 1.33
N ASN A 163 8.55 7.41 0.21
CA ASN A 163 9.66 7.75 -0.66
C ASN A 163 10.05 9.21 -0.46
N ASP A 164 10.48 9.55 0.76
CA ASP A 164 10.80 10.93 1.16
C ASP A 164 11.93 11.56 0.38
N SER A 165 12.81 10.73 -0.19
CA SER A 165 13.92 11.25 -1.00
C SER A 165 13.50 11.65 -2.41
N CYS A 166 12.45 11.02 -2.94
CA CYS A 166 12.01 11.21 -4.31
C CYS A 166 10.55 11.66 -4.43
N ASP A 167 9.77 11.59 -3.35
CA ASP A 167 8.39 12.08 -3.33
C ASP A 167 7.84 12.10 -1.90
N ARG A 168 7.73 13.28 -1.33
CA ARG A 168 7.25 13.47 0.04
C ARG A 168 5.76 13.15 0.23
N SER A 169 5.01 13.03 -0.85
CA SER A 169 3.56 12.86 -0.79
C SER A 169 3.08 11.47 -1.15
N LEU A 170 3.94 10.59 -1.66
CA LEU A 170 3.50 9.29 -2.15
C LEU A 170 3.94 8.15 -1.25
N VAL A 171 2.96 7.60 -0.55
CA VAL A 171 3.09 6.32 0.12
C VAL A 171 3.03 5.20 -0.93
N SER A 172 4.11 4.44 -1.05
CA SER A 172 4.15 3.25 -1.89
C SER A 172 3.67 2.04 -1.09
N VAL A 173 2.70 1.31 -1.63
CA VAL A 173 2.16 0.11 -0.98
C VAL A 173 2.34 -1.09 -1.88
N VAL A 174 2.97 -2.13 -1.36
CA VAL A 174 3.16 -3.41 -2.04
C VAL A 174 2.50 -4.52 -1.23
N GLU A 175 1.59 -5.26 -1.85
CA GLU A 175 1.01 -6.46 -1.24
C GLU A 175 2.01 -7.62 -1.36
N LEU A 176 2.36 -8.21 -0.24
CA LEU A 176 3.10 -9.47 -0.18
C LEU A 176 2.12 -10.64 -0.05
N PRO A 177 2.47 -11.82 -0.55
CA PRO A 177 1.65 -13.01 -0.36
C PRO A 177 1.49 -13.31 1.13
N VAL A 178 0.26 -13.49 1.60
CA VAL A 178 0.00 -13.87 3.01
C VAL A 178 0.68 -15.19 3.38
N GLN A 179 0.92 -16.05 2.39
CA GLN A 179 1.66 -17.30 2.52
C GLN A 179 3.10 -17.11 2.99
N THR A 180 3.67 -15.92 2.84
CA THR A 180 4.99 -15.56 3.39
C THR A 180 5.05 -15.85 4.89
N LEU A 181 3.96 -15.63 5.62
CA LEU A 181 3.85 -15.94 7.03
C LEU A 181 3.18 -17.29 7.30
N GLY A 182 2.53 -17.89 6.28
CA GLY A 182 1.70 -19.10 6.39
C GLY A 182 0.24 -18.79 6.75
N PRO A 183 -0.62 -19.82 6.88
CA PRO A 183 -1.99 -19.66 7.35
C PRO A 183 -1.95 -19.27 8.83
N ILE A 184 -2.17 -17.99 9.11
CA ILE A 184 -2.02 -17.42 10.46
C ILE A 184 -3.33 -16.81 10.92
N THR A 185 -3.72 -17.17 12.14
CA THR A 185 -4.72 -16.43 12.92
C THR A 185 -4.02 -15.56 13.95
N LEU A 186 -4.69 -14.53 14.41
CA LEU A 186 -4.12 -13.62 15.42
C LEU A 186 -3.83 -14.36 16.75
N ALA A 187 -4.60 -15.41 17.05
CA ALA A 187 -4.38 -16.26 18.21
C ALA A 187 -3.10 -17.10 18.11
N SER A 188 -2.72 -17.52 16.89
CA SER A 188 -1.51 -18.30 16.62
C SER A 188 -0.30 -17.44 16.23
N PHE A 189 -0.48 -16.14 16.09
CA PHE A 189 0.54 -15.21 15.60
C PHE A 189 1.64 -15.04 16.63
N ASP A 190 2.87 -15.33 16.20
CA ASP A 190 4.09 -15.03 16.95
C ASP A 190 4.82 -13.85 16.27
N GLY A 191 4.82 -12.70 16.94
CA GLY A 191 5.37 -11.47 16.38
C GLY A 191 6.90 -11.53 16.17
N ARG A 192 7.65 -12.33 16.95
CA ARG A 192 9.11 -12.48 16.75
C ARG A 192 9.42 -13.29 15.50
N GLU A 193 8.73 -14.41 15.34
CA GLU A 193 8.87 -15.25 14.15
C GLU A 193 8.42 -14.50 12.90
N ALA A 194 7.30 -13.79 12.97
CA ALA A 194 6.78 -12.97 11.87
C ALA A 194 7.80 -11.91 11.43
N LEU A 195 8.40 -11.17 12.37
CA LEU A 195 9.40 -10.16 12.05
C LEU A 195 10.60 -10.73 11.29
N GLN A 196 11.11 -11.90 11.69
CA GLN A 196 12.21 -12.57 10.99
C GLN A 196 11.82 -12.93 9.55
N LYS A 197 10.63 -13.49 9.35
CA LYS A 197 10.11 -13.83 8.02
C LYS A 197 9.92 -12.60 7.13
N LEU A 198 9.42 -11.50 7.70
CA LEU A 198 9.22 -10.24 6.97
C LEU A 198 10.56 -9.64 6.50
N ARG A 199 11.57 -9.65 7.35
CA ARG A 199 12.91 -9.18 6.99
C ARG A 199 13.51 -9.99 5.84
N VAL A 200 13.37 -11.31 5.87
CA VAL A 200 13.82 -12.20 4.79
C VAL A 200 13.03 -11.96 3.51
N ALA A 201 11.69 -11.80 3.62
CA ALA A 201 10.83 -11.55 2.46
C ALA A 201 11.17 -10.23 1.74
N ARG A 202 11.61 -9.21 2.48
CA ARG A 202 12.00 -7.93 1.89
C ARG A 202 13.33 -8.00 1.14
N THR A 203 14.31 -8.67 1.70
CA THR A 203 15.66 -8.80 1.10
C THR A 203 15.73 -9.84 -0.01
N GLY A 204 14.76 -10.75 -0.07
CA GLY A 204 14.71 -11.83 -1.05
C GLY A 204 14.18 -11.37 -2.41
N SER A 205 14.51 -12.11 -3.47
CA SER A 205 14.06 -11.91 -4.84
C SER A 205 12.59 -12.33 -5.01
N ILE A 206 11.65 -11.60 -4.37
CA ILE A 206 10.21 -11.86 -4.44
C ILE A 206 9.53 -10.98 -5.51
N GLU A 207 10.29 -10.32 -6.38
CA GLU A 207 9.75 -9.38 -7.37
C GLU A 207 8.61 -9.95 -8.23
N GLY A 208 8.66 -11.22 -8.61
CA GLY A 208 7.58 -11.86 -9.38
C GLY A 208 6.29 -12.13 -8.60
N VAL A 209 6.28 -11.96 -7.26
CA VAL A 209 5.17 -12.34 -6.38
C VAL A 209 4.52 -11.11 -5.72
N ARG A 210 5.17 -9.95 -5.79
CA ARG A 210 4.67 -8.71 -5.22
C ARG A 210 3.61 -8.08 -6.10
N LYS A 211 2.48 -7.75 -5.50
CA LYS A 211 1.39 -7.02 -6.16
C LYS A 211 1.39 -5.58 -5.67
N LYS A 212 1.72 -4.66 -6.56
CA LYS A 212 1.71 -3.23 -6.27
C LYS A 212 0.28 -2.71 -6.16
N LEU A 213 -0.04 -2.05 -5.06
CA LEU A 213 -1.30 -1.36 -4.85
C LEU A 213 -1.14 0.13 -5.13
N MET A 214 -2.21 0.74 -5.66
CA MET A 214 -2.24 2.16 -5.92
C MET A 214 -2.76 2.90 -4.69
N THR A 215 -2.01 3.85 -4.18
CA THR A 215 -2.47 4.74 -3.12
C THR A 215 -3.51 5.73 -3.64
N VAL A 216 -4.34 6.27 -2.75
CA VAL A 216 -5.29 7.33 -3.10
C VAL A 216 -4.54 8.59 -3.56
N ASN A 217 -3.42 8.91 -2.93
CA ASN A 217 -2.60 10.06 -3.33
C ASN A 217 -2.17 9.98 -4.79
N SER A 218 -1.67 8.82 -5.23
CA SER A 218 -1.32 8.62 -6.66
C SER A 218 -2.54 8.71 -7.57
N ALA A 219 -3.71 8.22 -7.12
CA ALA A 219 -4.94 8.32 -7.89
C ALA A 219 -5.45 9.76 -7.97
N ASP A 220 -5.41 10.49 -6.85
CA ASP A 220 -5.83 11.89 -6.80
C ASP A 220 -4.95 12.76 -7.70
N LEU A 221 -3.66 12.48 -7.72
CA LEU A 221 -2.71 13.16 -8.61
C LEU A 221 -3.09 13.00 -10.08
N LEU A 222 -3.41 11.77 -10.52
CA LEU A 222 -3.86 11.54 -11.90
C LEU A 222 -5.20 12.25 -12.17
N ASP A 223 -6.16 12.17 -11.24
CA ASP A 223 -7.46 12.81 -11.40
C ASP A 223 -7.33 14.34 -11.46
N MET A 224 -6.46 14.93 -10.64
CA MET A 224 -6.14 16.36 -10.67
C MET A 224 -5.48 16.75 -12.00
N ALA A 225 -4.49 16.01 -12.45
CA ALA A 225 -3.81 16.27 -13.72
C ALA A 225 -4.76 16.14 -14.92
N LEU A 226 -5.61 15.12 -14.93
CA LEU A 226 -6.65 14.94 -15.97
C LEU A 226 -7.68 16.06 -15.96
N ALA A 227 -8.08 16.53 -14.79
CA ALA A 227 -9.03 17.64 -14.66
C ALA A 227 -8.43 18.95 -15.21
N ALA A 228 -7.21 19.29 -14.79
CA ALA A 228 -6.50 20.47 -15.28
C ALA A 228 -6.26 20.43 -16.80
N TYR A 229 -5.79 19.28 -17.33
CA TYR A 229 -5.60 19.08 -18.75
C TYR A 229 -6.90 19.28 -19.56
N ARG A 230 -8.02 18.67 -19.13
CA ARG A 230 -9.33 18.81 -19.80
C ARG A 230 -9.90 20.23 -19.75
N GLN A 231 -9.55 20.99 -18.74
CA GLN A 231 -9.97 22.39 -18.57
C GLN A 231 -9.08 23.37 -19.33
N GLY A 232 -7.95 22.90 -19.87
CA GLY A 232 -6.95 23.75 -20.51
C GLY A 232 -6.20 24.64 -19.51
N ASP A 233 -6.16 24.26 -18.22
CA ASP A 233 -5.38 24.93 -17.19
C ASP A 233 -3.93 24.42 -17.21
N ASP A 234 -3.16 24.95 -18.15
CA ASP A 234 -1.76 24.55 -18.37
C ASP A 234 -0.86 24.75 -17.15
N SER A 235 -1.15 25.74 -16.32
CA SER A 235 -0.34 26.00 -15.12
C SER A 235 -0.54 24.91 -14.08
N SER A 236 -1.77 24.69 -13.66
CA SER A 236 -2.12 23.65 -12.70
C SER A 236 -1.78 22.25 -13.21
N PHE A 237 -1.88 22.02 -14.53
CA PHE A 237 -1.51 20.76 -15.15
C PHE A 237 0.00 20.50 -15.02
N LYS A 238 0.85 21.47 -15.43
CA LYS A 238 2.30 21.34 -15.35
C LYS A 238 2.79 21.25 -13.92
N ASP A 239 2.24 22.03 -13.01
CA ASP A 239 2.58 21.98 -11.59
C ASP A 239 2.24 20.58 -11.00
N THR A 240 1.07 20.05 -11.31
CA THR A 240 0.66 18.71 -10.88
C THR A 240 1.58 17.63 -11.46
N MET A 241 1.97 17.73 -12.73
CA MET A 241 2.86 16.77 -13.36
C MET A 241 4.29 16.87 -12.84
N SER A 242 4.80 18.10 -12.60
CA SER A 242 6.12 18.28 -11.98
C SER A 242 6.17 17.69 -10.57
N TYR A 243 5.09 17.85 -9.82
CA TYR A 243 4.96 17.26 -8.50
C TYR A 243 4.97 15.71 -8.53
N ALA A 244 4.32 15.09 -9.53
CA ALA A 244 4.37 13.66 -9.76
C ALA A 244 5.78 13.12 -9.97
N LEU A 245 6.64 13.90 -10.60
CA LEU A 245 8.01 13.52 -10.92
C LEU A 245 8.98 13.80 -9.79
N MET A 246 8.87 14.98 -9.20
CA MET A 246 9.93 15.53 -8.36
C MET A 246 9.85 15.10 -6.90
N GLY A 247 8.70 14.68 -6.44
CA GLY A 247 8.55 14.21 -5.07
C GLY A 247 9.45 14.88 -4.05
N GLY A 248 9.62 16.16 -4.11
CA GLY A 248 10.28 16.99 -3.13
C GLY A 248 11.76 16.71 -2.79
N GLY A 249 12.43 15.78 -3.47
CA GLY A 249 13.85 15.49 -3.30
C GLY A 249 14.73 16.25 -4.29
N SER A 250 15.98 16.52 -3.92
CA SER A 250 16.97 17.01 -4.90
C SER A 250 17.18 15.94 -5.97
N HIS A 251 17.32 16.37 -7.23
CA HIS A 251 17.55 15.50 -8.39
C HIS A 251 18.71 14.49 -8.24
N ASP A 252 19.62 14.75 -7.30
CA ASP A 252 20.85 13.98 -7.12
C ASP A 252 20.67 12.65 -6.34
N THR A 253 19.50 12.42 -5.76
CA THR A 253 19.26 11.23 -4.92
C THR A 253 18.25 10.23 -5.48
N CYS A 254 17.56 10.57 -6.58
CA CYS A 254 16.61 9.67 -7.22
C CYS A 254 17.29 8.82 -8.29
N PRO A 255 17.10 7.49 -8.31
CA PRO A 255 17.70 6.63 -9.33
C PRO A 255 17.18 7.02 -10.72
N PRO A 256 18.09 7.19 -11.72
CA PRO A 256 17.73 7.84 -12.97
C PRO A 256 16.78 7.02 -13.87
N ASP A 257 16.97 5.77 -14.12
CA ASP A 257 16.46 5.18 -15.36
C ASP A 257 15.39 4.10 -15.29
N SER A 258 14.88 3.72 -14.16
CA SER A 258 13.75 2.77 -14.06
C SER A 258 12.70 3.19 -13.05
N TYR A 259 12.86 4.38 -12.53
CA TYR A 259 12.09 4.89 -11.41
C TYR A 259 10.61 5.11 -11.75
N ILE A 260 10.33 5.72 -12.89
CA ILE A 260 8.96 6.05 -13.30
C ILE A 260 8.15 4.78 -13.54
N ALA A 261 8.71 3.80 -14.24
CA ALA A 261 8.05 2.53 -14.46
C ALA A 261 7.89 1.75 -13.13
N ALA A 262 8.91 1.74 -12.28
CA ALA A 262 8.84 1.08 -10.98
C ALA A 262 7.79 1.72 -10.06
N LYS A 263 7.66 3.05 -10.10
CA LYS A 263 6.74 3.82 -9.27
C LYS A 263 5.30 3.78 -9.80
N TYR A 264 5.09 3.95 -11.09
CA TYR A 264 3.78 4.25 -11.68
C TYR A 264 3.21 3.15 -12.59
N TYR A 265 3.96 2.08 -12.87
CA TYR A 265 3.37 0.94 -13.56
C TYR A 265 2.59 0.07 -12.57
N TYR A 266 1.27 0.02 -12.74
CA TYR A 266 0.36 -0.79 -11.94
C TYR A 266 -0.20 -1.95 -12.77
N PRO A 267 0.27 -3.21 -12.57
CA PRO A 267 -0.19 -4.36 -13.33
C PRO A 267 -1.71 -4.55 -13.33
N GLN A 268 -2.37 -4.21 -12.22
CA GLN A 268 -3.82 -4.35 -12.07
C GLN A 268 -4.60 -3.20 -12.72
N ARG A 269 -3.91 -2.13 -13.11
CA ARG A 269 -4.52 -0.93 -13.68
C ARG A 269 -3.68 -0.35 -14.82
N PRO A 270 -3.41 -1.13 -15.90
CA PRO A 270 -2.57 -0.68 -17.01
C PRO A 270 -3.17 0.55 -17.73
N GLY A 271 -4.48 0.75 -17.60
CA GLY A 271 -5.16 1.95 -18.08
C GLY A 271 -4.69 3.21 -17.39
N TRP A 272 -4.61 3.18 -16.08
CA TRP A 272 -4.13 4.29 -15.27
C TRP A 272 -2.66 4.64 -15.58
N SER A 273 -1.80 3.62 -15.67
CA SER A 273 -0.39 3.82 -16.04
C SER A 273 -0.22 4.39 -17.45
N ASN A 274 -1.05 3.94 -18.41
CA ASN A 274 -1.08 4.51 -19.74
C ASN A 274 -1.52 5.99 -19.75
N ASP A 275 -2.55 6.33 -18.99
CA ASP A 275 -3.08 7.70 -18.94
C ASP A 275 -2.07 8.64 -18.28
N LEU A 276 -1.35 8.19 -17.25
CA LEU A 276 -0.24 8.94 -16.69
C LEU A 276 0.92 9.09 -17.71
N GLY A 277 1.27 8.03 -18.42
CA GLY A 277 2.28 8.10 -19.47
C GLY A 277 1.92 9.10 -20.57
N PHE A 278 0.65 9.15 -20.98
CA PHE A 278 0.14 10.18 -21.88
C PHE A 278 0.31 11.59 -21.32
N LEU A 279 -0.12 11.84 -20.06
CA LEU A 279 -0.02 13.15 -19.44
C LEU A 279 1.41 13.62 -19.22
N LEU A 280 2.34 12.71 -18.94
CA LEU A 280 3.78 13.00 -18.90
C LEU A 280 4.26 13.56 -20.25
N GLY A 281 3.86 12.91 -21.35
CA GLY A 281 4.15 13.38 -22.69
C GLY A 281 3.56 14.77 -22.98
N GLU A 282 2.29 14.99 -22.65
CA GLU A 282 1.61 16.29 -22.84
C GLU A 282 2.25 17.41 -21.99
N ALA A 283 2.82 17.07 -20.83
CA ALA A 283 3.54 18.02 -19.99
C ALA A 283 4.99 18.29 -20.43
N GLY A 284 5.49 17.57 -21.45
CA GLY A 284 6.84 17.70 -21.96
C GLY A 284 7.88 16.78 -21.33
N TYR A 285 7.48 15.88 -20.42
CA TYR A 285 8.33 14.88 -19.78
C TYR A 285 8.41 13.61 -20.62
N TYR A 286 9.01 13.75 -21.81
CA TYR A 286 8.98 12.71 -22.84
C TYR A 286 9.75 11.45 -22.46
N ALA A 287 10.89 11.58 -21.79
CA ALA A 287 11.71 10.45 -21.37
C ALA A 287 10.95 9.56 -20.37
N GLU A 288 10.32 10.19 -19.39
CA GLU A 288 9.51 9.53 -18.36
C GLU A 288 8.24 8.91 -18.95
N SER A 289 7.61 9.61 -19.90
CA SER A 289 6.48 9.08 -20.68
C SER A 289 6.88 7.80 -21.42
N ILE A 290 8.01 7.81 -22.11
CA ILE A 290 8.54 6.68 -22.88
C ILE A 290 8.83 5.50 -21.94
N GLU A 291 9.47 5.74 -20.80
CA GLU A 291 9.77 4.70 -19.82
C GLU A 291 8.48 4.00 -19.34
N LEU A 292 7.48 4.78 -18.91
CA LEU A 292 6.22 4.23 -18.40
C LEU A 292 5.43 3.51 -19.48
N LEU A 293 5.34 4.09 -20.68
CA LEU A 293 4.59 3.49 -21.79
C LEU A 293 5.25 2.21 -22.32
N ASN A 294 6.58 2.13 -22.32
CA ASN A 294 7.28 0.89 -22.61
C ASN A 294 6.97 -0.21 -21.60
N ALA A 295 6.92 0.12 -20.29
CA ALA A 295 6.50 -0.84 -19.29
C ALA A 295 5.05 -1.30 -19.48
N VAL A 296 4.14 -0.37 -19.83
CA VAL A 296 2.76 -0.72 -20.17
C VAL A 296 2.70 -1.69 -21.36
N ILE A 297 3.42 -1.41 -22.44
CA ILE A 297 3.42 -2.23 -23.67
C ILE A 297 4.06 -3.59 -23.42
N ALA A 298 5.16 -3.64 -22.66
CA ALA A 298 5.86 -4.89 -22.36
C ALA A 298 4.95 -5.91 -21.65
N HIS A 299 4.06 -5.45 -20.80
CA HIS A 299 3.18 -6.32 -20.02
C HIS A 299 1.74 -6.38 -20.57
N ASN A 300 1.34 -5.41 -21.41
CA ASN A 300 0.01 -5.31 -21.99
C ASN A 300 0.12 -4.96 -23.50
N PRO A 301 0.71 -5.84 -24.31
CA PRO A 301 0.98 -5.56 -25.73
C PRO A 301 -0.29 -5.31 -26.54
N GLU A 302 -1.45 -5.76 -26.07
CA GLU A 302 -2.75 -5.53 -26.71
C GLU A 302 -3.28 -4.09 -26.53
N ARG A 303 -2.68 -3.29 -25.66
CA ARG A 303 -3.14 -1.92 -25.37
C ARG A 303 -2.76 -0.95 -26.50
N THR A 304 -3.59 -0.91 -27.53
CA THR A 304 -3.34 -0.15 -28.76
C THR A 304 -2.99 1.32 -28.53
N VAL A 305 -3.69 2.01 -27.60
CA VAL A 305 -3.46 3.45 -27.36
C VAL A 305 -2.08 3.75 -26.81
N ALA A 306 -1.45 2.81 -26.10
CA ALA A 306 -0.10 3.00 -25.56
C ALA A 306 0.94 3.21 -26.68
N TYR A 307 0.79 2.54 -27.82
CA TYR A 307 1.67 2.73 -28.99
C TYR A 307 1.54 4.13 -29.60
N LEU A 308 0.32 4.71 -29.60
CA LEU A 308 0.13 6.08 -30.07
C LEU A 308 0.84 7.08 -29.16
N ASN A 309 0.61 6.96 -27.84
CA ASN A 309 1.20 7.85 -26.87
C ASN A 309 2.74 7.76 -26.85
N LEU A 310 3.27 6.54 -26.97
CA LEU A 310 4.70 6.27 -27.11
C LEU A 310 5.28 6.91 -28.37
N ALA A 311 4.59 6.76 -29.51
CA ALA A 311 5.01 7.33 -30.78
C ALA A 311 5.03 8.87 -30.73
N ASP A 312 4.01 9.48 -30.12
CA ASP A 312 3.93 10.95 -29.95
C ASP A 312 5.10 11.46 -29.08
N SER A 313 5.45 10.74 -28.01
CA SER A 313 6.58 11.10 -27.13
C SER A 313 7.94 10.96 -27.83
N TYR A 314 8.18 9.89 -28.61
CA TYR A 314 9.38 9.77 -29.43
C TYR A 314 9.45 10.85 -30.50
N TRP A 315 8.32 11.15 -31.14
CA TRP A 315 8.26 12.21 -32.15
C TRP A 315 8.60 13.56 -31.61
N ALA A 316 8.12 13.88 -30.40
CA ALA A 316 8.42 15.14 -29.73
C ALA A 316 9.90 15.28 -29.36
N MET A 317 10.59 14.18 -29.09
CA MET A 317 12.04 14.13 -28.91
C MET A 317 12.84 14.14 -30.22
N ASN A 318 12.17 14.27 -31.36
CA ASN A 318 12.74 14.12 -32.71
C ASN A 318 13.35 12.73 -32.99
N ASP A 319 12.98 11.73 -32.22
CA ASP A 319 13.39 10.34 -32.42
C ASP A 319 12.44 9.64 -33.42
N LYS A 320 12.62 9.99 -34.69
CA LYS A 320 11.79 9.45 -35.78
C LYS A 320 12.01 7.96 -36.01
N GLU A 321 13.22 7.48 -35.72
CA GLU A 321 13.58 6.07 -35.86
C GLU A 321 12.67 5.17 -35.01
N ARG A 322 12.39 5.56 -33.76
CA ARG A 322 11.51 4.83 -32.86
C ARG A 322 10.03 5.23 -32.98
N ALA A 323 9.74 6.49 -33.30
CA ALA A 323 8.39 6.98 -33.44
C ALA A 323 7.64 6.31 -34.60
N VAL A 324 8.28 6.20 -35.81
CA VAL A 324 7.63 5.67 -37.03
C VAL A 324 7.16 4.22 -36.84
N PRO A 325 7.97 3.29 -36.34
CA PRO A 325 7.51 1.93 -36.03
C PRO A 325 6.33 1.90 -35.03
N ALA A 326 6.36 2.72 -34.02
CA ALA A 326 5.27 2.78 -33.02
C ALA A 326 3.96 3.29 -33.62
N TYR A 327 4.00 4.33 -34.49
CA TYR A 327 2.83 4.77 -35.25
C TYR A 327 2.29 3.68 -36.16
N LYS A 328 3.15 2.95 -36.89
CA LYS A 328 2.76 1.83 -37.73
C LYS A 328 2.08 0.73 -36.95
N GLN A 329 2.62 0.41 -35.77
CA GLN A 329 2.04 -0.60 -34.90
C GLN A 329 0.64 -0.18 -34.37
N TYR A 330 0.48 1.09 -34.01
CA TYR A 330 -0.84 1.62 -33.65
C TYR A 330 -1.82 1.52 -34.84
N ALA A 331 -1.43 1.98 -36.05
CA ALA A 331 -2.29 1.98 -37.22
C ALA A 331 -2.71 0.55 -37.62
N SER A 332 -1.79 -0.42 -37.59
CA SER A 332 -2.09 -1.83 -37.84
C SER A 332 -3.15 -2.35 -36.91
N ARG A 333 -2.95 -2.18 -35.57
CA ARG A 333 -3.89 -2.63 -34.54
C ARG A 333 -5.27 -1.98 -34.68
N MET A 334 -5.31 -0.69 -35.01
CA MET A 334 -6.58 0.01 -35.27
C MET A 334 -7.29 -0.56 -36.49
N SER A 335 -6.57 -0.89 -37.58
CA SER A 335 -7.12 -1.49 -38.76
C SER A 335 -7.64 -2.90 -38.52
N GLU A 336 -6.87 -3.73 -37.83
CA GLU A 336 -7.26 -5.08 -37.39
C GLU A 336 -8.54 -5.09 -36.52
N ALA A 337 -8.69 -4.05 -35.66
CA ALA A 337 -9.89 -3.85 -34.88
C ALA A 337 -11.07 -3.22 -35.62
N GLY A 338 -10.98 -3.04 -36.97
CA GLY A 338 -12.03 -2.40 -37.77
C GLY A 338 -12.23 -0.91 -37.51
N LYS A 339 -11.23 -0.23 -36.91
CA LYS A 339 -11.29 1.17 -36.50
C LYS A 339 -10.36 2.08 -37.32
N ALA A 340 -10.02 1.70 -38.54
CA ALA A 340 -9.11 2.46 -39.41
C ALA A 340 -9.57 3.91 -39.65
N SER A 341 -10.88 4.17 -39.71
CA SER A 341 -11.44 5.52 -39.85
C SER A 341 -11.22 6.43 -38.62
N LYS A 342 -10.80 5.86 -37.49
CA LYS A 342 -10.50 6.60 -36.26
C LYS A 342 -9.01 6.89 -36.07
N ILE A 343 -8.16 6.49 -37.03
CA ILE A 343 -6.73 6.78 -37.00
C ILE A 343 -6.54 8.30 -37.22
N PRO A 344 -5.86 9.02 -36.31
CA PRO A 344 -5.60 10.44 -36.49
C PRO A 344 -4.76 10.73 -37.73
N ALA A 345 -5.02 11.84 -38.43
CA ALA A 345 -4.28 12.23 -39.65
C ALA A 345 -2.77 12.29 -39.40
N ARG A 346 -2.33 12.84 -38.26
CA ARG A 346 -0.91 12.88 -37.92
C ARG A 346 -0.24 11.50 -37.88
N VAL A 347 -0.95 10.45 -37.53
CA VAL A 347 -0.40 9.09 -37.53
C VAL A 347 -0.12 8.63 -38.94
N VAL A 348 -1.04 8.89 -39.89
CA VAL A 348 -0.87 8.56 -41.29
C VAL A 348 0.33 9.31 -41.86
N GLU A 349 0.41 10.61 -41.63
CA GLU A 349 1.51 11.48 -42.08
C GLU A 349 2.87 11.03 -41.51
N ARG A 350 2.95 10.86 -40.19
CA ARG A 350 4.21 10.55 -39.50
C ARG A 350 4.68 9.11 -39.73
N SER A 351 3.75 8.16 -39.96
CA SER A 351 4.12 6.78 -40.28
C SER A 351 4.67 6.61 -41.69
N ALA A 352 4.44 7.58 -42.58
CA ALA A 352 4.97 7.60 -43.94
C ALA A 352 6.38 8.21 -44.08
N VAL A 353 6.91 8.81 -43.00
CA VAL A 353 8.26 9.39 -42.98
C VAL A 353 9.29 8.26 -43.12
N ALA A 354 10.21 8.41 -44.07
CA ALA A 354 11.33 7.49 -44.18
C ALA A 354 12.30 7.70 -43.02
N PRO A 355 12.89 6.64 -42.45
CA PRO A 355 13.99 6.81 -41.48
C PRO A 355 15.11 7.64 -42.11
N GLU A 356 15.63 8.61 -41.42
CA GLU A 356 16.81 9.35 -41.86
C GLU A 356 17.97 8.35 -41.88
N ALA A 357 18.67 8.25 -43.01
CA ALA A 357 19.78 7.35 -43.24
C ALA A 357 21.04 7.80 -42.47
#